data_c021d3a30bc194f39059fb3fd22210ef
#
_entry.id   c021d3a30bc194f39059fb3fd22210ef
#
_cell.length_a   1.000
_cell.length_b   1.000
_cell.length_c   1.000
_cell.angle_alpha   90.00
_cell.angle_beta   90.00
_cell.angle_gamma   90.00
#
_symmetry.space_group_name_H-M   'P 1'
#
loop_
_entity.id
_entity.type
_entity.pdbx_description
1 polymer ?
#
loop_
_entity_poly.entity_id
_entity_poly.type
_entity_poly.pdbx_seq_one_letter_code
_entity_poly.pdbx_strand_id
1 'polypeptide(L)'
;MTFMLFTLSGCAGQTAPAVDANESSSMQSESRSTEAVNETAETAEQSVEGETAGSADTDTAHETEEAEMLLQMRIGDTNVTVDWEQNESVEALKTLCQDRPLTIRMSMYGGFEQVGSIGQSLPRKDSRTTTEAGDIVLYSGDQIVVFYGSNSWAYTRLGHIRDKSAQEMAELLGNGDVTITILTEH
;
A
#
# COMPACT_ATOMS: atom_id res chain seq x y z
N MET A 1 -53.67 24.31 20.73
CA MET A 1 -53.46 25.67 21.24
C MET A 1 -52.69 25.56 22.55
N THR A 2 -51.42 25.82 22.50
CA THR A 2 -50.65 26.38 23.61
C THR A 2 -49.27 26.68 23.07
N PHE A 3 -49.06 27.97 22.80
CA PHE A 3 -47.80 28.58 22.47
C PHE A 3 -46.95 28.66 23.73
N MET A 4 -45.69 28.28 23.65
CA MET A 4 -44.72 28.67 24.68
C MET A 4 -43.50 29.24 24.00
N LEU A 5 -43.47 30.57 24.06
CA LEU A 5 -42.34 31.41 23.72
C LEU A 5 -41.32 31.27 24.87
N PHE A 6 -40.05 31.04 24.58
CA PHE A 6 -38.95 31.36 25.50
C PHE A 6 -37.88 32.18 24.82
N THR A 7 -37.64 33.26 25.47
CA THR A 7 -36.88 34.44 25.15
C THR A 7 -35.38 34.22 25.11
N LEU A 8 -34.72 35.02 24.23
CA LEU A 8 -33.29 35.27 24.19
C LEU A 8 -32.74 35.77 25.56
N SER A 9 -31.58 35.29 25.91
CA SER A 9 -30.65 36.11 26.71
C SER A 9 -29.24 35.88 26.19
N GLY A 10 -28.67 36.95 25.66
CA GLY A 10 -27.30 37.07 25.24
C GLY A 10 -26.38 37.26 26.43
N CYS A 11 -25.15 36.91 26.30
CA CYS A 11 -24.03 37.57 26.94
C CYS A 11 -22.76 37.47 26.10
N ALA A 12 -22.22 38.62 25.95
CA ALA A 12 -21.06 39.00 25.19
C ALA A 12 -19.75 38.62 25.90
N GLY A 13 -18.69 38.44 25.11
CA GLY A 13 -17.37 38.98 25.43
C GLY A 13 -16.36 38.03 26.10
N GLN A 14 -15.30 37.71 25.36
CA GLN A 14 -13.94 38.14 25.73
C GLN A 14 -12.93 37.53 24.75
N THR A 15 -12.41 38.39 23.90
CA THR A 15 -10.99 38.78 23.72
C THR A 15 -9.95 37.66 23.82
N ALA A 16 -9.29 37.44 22.70
CA ALA A 16 -7.99 36.79 22.58
C ALA A 16 -6.87 37.51 23.36
N PRO A 17 -5.77 36.85 23.60
CA PRO A 17 -4.51 37.49 23.30
C PRO A 17 -3.70 36.70 22.27
N ALA A 18 -3.19 37.46 21.33
CA ALA A 18 -2.05 37.14 20.51
C ALA A 18 -0.80 37.11 21.40
N VAL A 19 0.03 36.12 21.21
CA VAL A 19 1.45 36.18 21.54
C VAL A 19 2.21 35.56 20.36
N ASP A 20 2.73 36.41 19.66
CA ASP A 20 4.10 36.82 19.33
C ASP A 20 5.03 35.71 18.86
N ALA A 21 5.56 36.05 17.71
CA ALA A 21 6.64 35.39 16.98
C ALA A 21 7.95 35.40 17.76
N ASN A 22 8.77 34.48 17.41
CA ASN A 22 10.23 34.48 17.27
C ASN A 22 10.74 33.10 17.72
N GLU A 23 11.62 32.39 17.05
CA GLU A 23 12.93 32.78 16.55
C GLU A 23 13.46 31.69 15.61
N SER A 24 14.10 32.14 14.58
CA SER A 24 15.06 31.46 13.74
C SER A 24 16.10 30.66 14.53
N SER A 25 16.41 29.46 14.08
CA SER A 25 17.77 28.97 14.16
C SER A 25 18.11 28.14 12.93
N SER A 26 18.77 28.81 12.02
CA SER A 26 19.58 28.25 10.97
C SER A 26 20.81 27.57 11.59
N MET A 27 21.07 26.32 11.24
CA MET A 27 22.43 25.79 11.27
C MET A 27 22.72 25.10 9.95
N GLN A 28 23.48 25.83 9.14
CA GLN A 28 24.36 25.30 8.11
C GLN A 28 25.55 24.61 8.77
N SER A 29 25.94 23.50 8.24
CA SER A 29 27.32 23.05 8.12
C SER A 29 27.35 22.02 7.00
N GLU A 30 27.75 22.41 5.86
CA GLU A 30 29.11 22.40 5.31
C GLU A 30 29.67 21.02 5.01
N SER A 31 29.77 20.86 3.73
CA SER A 31 30.62 20.04 2.89
C SER A 31 31.83 19.38 3.56
N ARG A 32 32.09 18.14 3.25
CA ARG A 32 33.44 17.74 2.88
C ARG A 32 33.43 16.57 1.90
N SER A 33 33.87 16.92 0.70
CA SER A 33 34.39 16.09 -0.36
C SER A 33 35.70 15.41 0.09
N THR A 34 35.84 14.13 -0.19
CA THR A 34 37.18 13.59 -0.51
C THR A 34 37.03 12.50 -1.55
N GLU A 35 37.56 12.81 -2.73
CA GLU A 35 37.97 11.87 -3.76
C GLU A 35 39.06 10.95 -3.25
N ALA A 36 39.06 9.72 -3.71
CA ALA A 36 40.30 9.01 -4.04
C ALA A 36 40.01 7.88 -5.03
N VAL A 37 40.59 8.07 -6.17
CA VAL A 37 40.76 7.16 -7.31
C VAL A 37 41.68 5.98 -6.94
N ASN A 38 41.50 4.84 -7.55
CA ASN A 38 42.51 4.00 -8.20
C ASN A 38 41.81 2.73 -8.74
N GLU A 39 41.66 2.54 -10.00
CA GLU A 39 42.50 2.16 -11.16
C GLU A 39 43.19 0.79 -11.03
N THR A 40 43.00 0.06 -12.13
CA THR A 40 43.80 -0.93 -12.83
C THR A 40 43.48 -2.43 -12.52
N ALA A 41 42.95 -3.04 -13.52
CA ALA A 41 43.48 -3.82 -14.69
C ALA A 41 43.57 -5.32 -14.38
N GLU A 42 42.98 -6.03 -15.25
CA GLU A 42 43.38 -6.74 -16.49
C GLU A 42 43.63 -8.24 -16.33
N THR A 43 43.00 -8.95 -17.25
CA THR A 43 43.47 -10.15 -18.02
C THR A 43 43.34 -11.53 -17.36
N ALA A 44 42.57 -12.45 -17.89
CA ALA A 44 42.94 -13.40 -18.95
C ALA A 44 41.88 -14.45 -19.21
N GLU A 45 41.66 -14.66 -20.50
CA GLU A 45 40.93 -15.78 -21.13
C GLU A 45 41.54 -17.13 -20.75
N GLN A 46 40.68 -18.16 -20.70
CA GLN A 46 41.01 -19.43 -21.37
C GLN A 46 39.78 -20.29 -21.58
N SER A 47 39.54 -20.53 -22.86
CA SER A 47 38.64 -21.52 -23.43
C SER A 47 39.10 -22.94 -23.12
N VAL A 48 38.17 -23.84 -22.87
CA VAL A 48 38.32 -25.24 -23.30
C VAL A 48 36.93 -25.79 -23.66
N GLU A 49 36.83 -26.16 -24.92
CA GLU A 49 35.77 -27.01 -25.49
C GLU A 49 35.82 -28.42 -24.92
N GLY A 50 34.68 -29.02 -24.78
CA GLY A 50 34.53 -30.43 -24.49
C GLY A 50 33.12 -30.90 -24.84
N GLU A 51 32.90 -31.27 -26.08
CA GLU A 51 31.73 -32.06 -26.53
C GLU A 51 31.74 -33.43 -25.85
N THR A 52 30.60 -33.86 -25.37
CA THR A 52 30.13 -35.24 -25.54
C THR A 52 28.63 -35.33 -25.46
N ALA A 53 28.10 -35.95 -26.49
CA ALA A 53 26.70 -36.26 -26.73
C ALA A 53 26.20 -37.35 -25.77
N GLY A 54 24.88 -37.28 -25.50
CA GLY A 54 24.10 -38.52 -25.26
C GLY A 54 23.19 -38.51 -24.07
N SER A 55 21.97 -38.33 -24.28
CA SER A 55 20.89 -39.27 -23.99
C SER A 55 19.59 -38.53 -23.74
N ALA A 56 18.64 -38.82 -24.59
CA ALA A 56 17.24 -38.44 -24.42
C ALA A 56 16.69 -39.15 -23.19
N ASP A 57 16.30 -38.38 -22.18
CA ASP A 57 15.30 -38.79 -21.25
C ASP A 57 14.12 -37.84 -21.36
N THR A 58 13.04 -38.44 -21.78
CA THR A 58 11.72 -37.90 -21.87
C THR A 58 11.26 -37.69 -20.43
N ASP A 59 11.57 -36.53 -19.83
CA ASP A 59 10.95 -36.12 -18.59
C ASP A 59 9.57 -35.57 -18.94
N THR A 60 8.59 -36.41 -18.66
CA THR A 60 7.19 -36.07 -18.65
C THR A 60 7.04 -34.94 -17.64
N ALA A 61 6.97 -33.72 -18.14
CA ALA A 61 6.51 -32.58 -17.36
C ALA A 61 5.16 -32.95 -16.77
N HIS A 62 5.18 -33.28 -15.50
CA HIS A 62 4.00 -33.32 -14.65
C HIS A 62 3.64 -31.84 -14.45
N GLU A 63 2.85 -31.30 -15.38
CA GLU A 63 2.10 -30.08 -15.16
C GLU A 63 1.15 -30.41 -14.01
N THR A 64 1.64 -30.18 -12.81
CA THR A 64 0.76 -29.98 -11.67
C THR A 64 0.05 -28.67 -11.97
N GLU A 65 -1.19 -28.75 -12.45
CA GLU A 65 -2.12 -27.62 -12.36
C GLU A 65 -2.21 -27.27 -10.89
N GLU A 66 -1.31 -26.40 -10.41
CA GLU A 66 -1.53 -25.67 -9.19
C GLU A 66 -2.73 -24.78 -9.52
N ALA A 67 -3.89 -25.15 -8.96
CA ALA A 67 -5.07 -24.32 -9.01
C ALA A 67 -4.65 -22.92 -8.55
N GLU A 68 -4.61 -21.95 -9.46
CA GLU A 68 -4.22 -20.58 -9.13
C GLU A 68 -5.18 -20.07 -8.09
N MET A 69 -4.71 -19.98 -6.85
CA MET A 69 -5.46 -19.33 -5.77
C MET A 69 -5.61 -17.84 -6.10
N LEU A 70 -6.81 -17.44 -6.42
CA LEU A 70 -7.13 -16.05 -6.72
C LEU A 70 -7.51 -15.30 -5.44
N LEU A 71 -6.85 -14.17 -5.21
CA LEU A 71 -7.24 -13.25 -4.15
C LEU A 71 -8.50 -12.49 -4.52
N GLN A 72 -9.49 -12.53 -3.65
CA GLN A 72 -10.68 -11.71 -3.70
C GLN A 72 -10.70 -10.70 -2.57
N MET A 73 -11.36 -9.57 -2.78
CA MET A 73 -11.50 -8.51 -1.79
C MET A 73 -12.94 -8.02 -1.67
N ARG A 74 -13.33 -7.72 -0.44
CA ARG A 74 -14.59 -7.06 -0.12
C ARG A 74 -14.32 -5.84 0.76
N ILE A 75 -15.11 -4.79 0.55
CA ILE A 75 -15.13 -3.59 1.38
C ILE A 75 -16.53 -3.51 1.99
N GLY A 76 -16.62 -3.72 3.31
CA GLY A 76 -17.91 -3.98 3.96
C GLY A 76 -18.61 -5.17 3.32
N ASP A 77 -19.81 -4.95 2.78
CA ASP A 77 -20.61 -5.97 2.07
C ASP A 77 -20.41 -5.92 0.55
N THR A 78 -19.58 -5.01 0.02
CA THR A 78 -19.37 -4.82 -1.41
C THR A 78 -18.17 -5.62 -1.90
N ASN A 79 -18.37 -6.54 -2.85
CA ASN A 79 -17.27 -7.18 -3.57
C ASN A 79 -16.65 -6.17 -4.53
N VAL A 80 -15.33 -6.18 -4.63
CA VAL A 80 -14.57 -5.35 -5.57
C VAL A 80 -13.65 -6.24 -6.40
N THR A 81 -13.44 -5.85 -7.66
CA THR A 81 -12.54 -6.56 -8.55
C THR A 81 -11.18 -5.89 -8.52
N VAL A 82 -10.15 -6.63 -8.11
CA VAL A 82 -8.79 -6.14 -7.94
C VAL A 82 -7.88 -6.78 -8.98
N ASP A 83 -7.13 -5.95 -9.69
CA ASP A 83 -5.96 -6.39 -10.45
C ASP A 83 -4.77 -6.41 -9.48
N TRP A 84 -4.43 -7.60 -8.98
CA TRP A 84 -3.34 -7.79 -8.04
C TRP A 84 -1.99 -7.79 -8.75
N GLU A 85 -1.00 -7.15 -8.12
CA GLU A 85 0.38 -7.17 -8.60
C GLU A 85 1.00 -8.56 -8.43
N GLN A 86 1.95 -8.89 -9.32
CA GLN A 86 2.72 -10.14 -9.24
C GLN A 86 4.03 -9.86 -8.50
N ASN A 87 3.98 -9.85 -7.17
CA ASN A 87 5.15 -9.60 -6.34
C ASN A 87 5.11 -10.39 -5.02
N GLU A 88 6.24 -10.45 -4.33
CA GLU A 88 6.40 -11.19 -3.08
C GLU A 88 5.43 -10.76 -1.98
N SER A 89 5.02 -9.49 -1.97
CA SER A 89 4.06 -8.98 -0.97
C SER A 89 2.68 -9.58 -1.18
N VAL A 90 2.24 -9.69 -2.44
CA VAL A 90 0.95 -10.30 -2.80
C VAL A 90 0.98 -11.80 -2.56
N GLU A 91 2.08 -12.48 -2.87
CA GLU A 91 2.22 -13.91 -2.57
C GLU A 91 2.17 -14.19 -1.06
N ALA A 92 2.83 -13.35 -0.26
CA ALA A 92 2.72 -13.44 1.19
C ALA A 92 1.30 -13.15 1.70
N LEU A 93 0.59 -12.22 1.07
CA LEU A 93 -0.81 -11.92 1.37
C LEU A 93 -1.72 -13.11 1.03
N LYS A 94 -1.52 -13.77 -0.12
CA LYS A 94 -2.22 -15.03 -0.48
C LYS A 94 -2.01 -16.10 0.58
N THR A 95 -0.77 -16.29 1.02
CA THR A 95 -0.44 -17.27 2.07
C THR A 95 -1.19 -16.97 3.37
N LEU A 96 -1.32 -15.70 3.75
CA LEU A 96 -2.09 -15.31 4.94
C LEU A 96 -3.58 -15.63 4.84
N CYS A 97 -4.12 -15.59 3.63
CA CYS A 97 -5.54 -15.83 3.37
C CYS A 97 -5.87 -17.29 3.08
N GLN A 98 -4.86 -18.19 2.98
CA GLN A 98 -5.01 -19.56 2.53
C GLN A 98 -5.95 -20.38 3.41
N ASP A 99 -5.81 -20.29 4.73
CA ASP A 99 -6.58 -21.08 5.68
C ASP A 99 -7.88 -20.37 6.14
N ARG A 100 -7.92 -19.06 6.04
CA ARG A 100 -9.05 -18.24 6.52
C ARG A 100 -9.02 -16.84 5.91
N PRO A 101 -10.17 -16.21 5.73
CA PRO A 101 -10.24 -14.81 5.33
C PRO A 101 -9.49 -13.90 6.30
N LEU A 102 -8.74 -12.95 5.73
CA LEU A 102 -8.09 -11.87 6.48
C LEU A 102 -9.05 -10.69 6.55
N THR A 103 -9.51 -10.37 7.76
CA THR A 103 -10.40 -9.23 8.01
C THR A 103 -9.63 -8.11 8.70
N ILE A 104 -9.63 -6.93 8.09
CA ILE A 104 -8.88 -5.77 8.56
C ILE A 104 -9.86 -4.61 8.79
N ARG A 105 -9.79 -4.02 9.99
CA ARG A 105 -10.47 -2.76 10.28
C ARG A 105 -9.61 -1.63 9.76
N MET A 106 -10.21 -0.80 8.92
CA MET A 106 -9.57 0.34 8.29
C MET A 106 -10.06 1.61 8.94
N SER A 107 -9.18 2.58 9.09
CA SER A 107 -9.50 3.93 9.58
C SER A 107 -9.17 4.97 8.54
N MET A 108 -10.03 5.98 8.42
CA MET A 108 -9.81 7.11 7.53
C MET A 108 -8.56 7.89 7.92
N TYR A 109 -7.74 8.22 6.94
CA TYR A 109 -6.58 9.09 7.13
C TYR A 109 -6.49 10.13 6.02
N GLY A 110 -6.16 11.37 6.39
CA GLY A 110 -5.94 12.48 5.45
C GLY A 110 -7.14 12.89 4.58
N GLY A 111 -8.28 12.21 4.64
CA GLY A 111 -9.44 12.45 3.80
C GLY A 111 -9.30 11.94 2.36
N PHE A 112 -8.35 11.02 2.11
CA PHE A 112 -8.09 10.45 0.79
C PHE A 112 -7.72 8.95 0.83
N GLU A 113 -7.57 8.36 1.99
CA GLU A 113 -7.19 6.95 2.14
C GLU A 113 -7.81 6.30 3.37
N GLN A 114 -7.91 4.97 3.34
CA GLN A 114 -8.19 4.09 4.47
C GLN A 114 -6.94 3.28 4.79
N VAL A 115 -6.57 3.20 6.06
CA VAL A 115 -5.37 2.52 6.55
C VAL A 115 -5.73 1.47 7.57
N GLY A 116 -5.18 0.26 7.47
CA GLY A 116 -5.41 -0.80 8.45
C GLY A 116 -4.21 -1.72 8.62
N SER A 117 -4.03 -2.25 9.83
CA SER A 117 -2.94 -3.18 10.12
C SER A 117 -3.28 -4.59 9.65
N ILE A 118 -2.33 -5.22 8.94
CA ILE A 118 -2.39 -6.63 8.53
C ILE A 118 -2.15 -7.55 9.73
N GLY A 119 -1.53 -7.03 10.80
CA GLY A 119 -1.20 -7.79 12.02
C GLY A 119 0.15 -8.50 11.97
N GLN A 120 0.83 -8.46 10.84
CA GLN A 120 2.22 -8.95 10.66
C GLN A 120 2.87 -8.23 9.49
N SER A 121 4.20 -8.29 9.43
CA SER A 121 4.96 -7.70 8.32
C SER A 121 5.02 -8.64 7.13
N LEU A 122 4.83 -8.06 5.94
CA LEU A 122 5.03 -8.71 4.65
C LEU A 122 6.35 -8.26 4.01
N PRO A 123 6.92 -9.04 3.08
CA PRO A 123 7.97 -8.56 2.20
C PRO A 123 7.57 -7.26 1.52
N ARG A 124 8.50 -6.32 1.35
CA ARG A 124 8.21 -5.04 0.69
C ARG A 124 9.34 -4.62 -0.23
N LYS A 125 8.95 -3.91 -1.28
CA LYS A 125 9.87 -3.25 -2.21
C LYS A 125 9.34 -1.85 -2.50
N ASP A 126 9.57 -0.94 -1.56
CA ASP A 126 9.01 0.40 -1.62
C ASP A 126 9.64 1.20 -2.77
N SER A 127 8.80 1.87 -3.52
CA SER A 127 9.17 2.82 -4.55
C SER A 127 8.32 4.08 -4.47
N ARG A 128 8.88 5.22 -4.91
CA ARG A 128 8.12 6.46 -4.94
C ARG A 128 6.97 6.32 -5.93
N THR A 129 5.76 6.40 -5.43
CA THR A 129 4.53 6.18 -6.18
C THR A 129 3.56 7.33 -5.92
N THR A 130 2.95 7.86 -6.97
CA THR A 130 1.76 8.70 -6.86
C THR A 130 0.55 7.80 -7.05
N THR A 131 -0.31 7.75 -6.05
CA THR A 131 -1.50 6.89 -6.02
C THR A 131 -2.71 7.61 -6.60
N GLU A 132 -3.72 6.84 -6.98
CA GLU A 132 -5.04 7.32 -7.39
C GLU A 132 -6.15 6.52 -6.68
N ALA A 133 -7.39 6.94 -6.85
CA ALA A 133 -8.53 6.23 -6.29
C ALA A 133 -8.60 4.80 -6.84
N GLY A 134 -8.72 3.81 -5.95
CA GLY A 134 -8.68 2.39 -6.26
C GLY A 134 -7.32 1.73 -6.03
N ASP A 135 -6.24 2.48 -5.86
CA ASP A 135 -4.93 1.90 -5.57
C ASP A 135 -4.89 1.25 -4.19
N ILE A 136 -4.28 0.07 -4.13
CA ILE A 136 -4.02 -0.69 -2.91
C ILE A 136 -2.52 -0.81 -2.75
N VAL A 137 -2.00 -0.40 -1.60
CA VAL A 137 -0.57 -0.44 -1.34
C VAL A 137 -0.26 -1.00 0.05
N LEU A 138 0.98 -1.47 0.21
CA LEU A 138 1.58 -1.79 1.49
C LEU A 138 2.42 -0.61 1.94
N TYR A 139 2.17 -0.14 3.16
CA TYR A 139 2.94 0.89 3.82
C TYR A 139 3.65 0.32 5.04
N SER A 140 4.92 0.68 5.24
CA SER A 140 5.77 0.22 6.35
C SER A 140 5.89 -1.31 6.50
N GLY A 141 5.35 -2.08 5.57
CA GLY A 141 5.41 -3.55 5.56
C GLY A 141 4.28 -4.24 6.32
N ASP A 142 3.49 -3.55 7.11
CA ASP A 142 2.45 -4.13 7.96
C ASP A 142 1.09 -3.43 7.88
N GLN A 143 1.00 -2.38 7.07
CA GLN A 143 -0.25 -1.64 6.87
C GLN A 143 -0.69 -1.72 5.41
N ILE A 144 -1.93 -2.14 5.21
CA ILE A 144 -2.60 -2.02 3.92
C ILE A 144 -3.31 -0.67 3.84
N VAL A 145 -3.17 -0.01 2.70
CA VAL A 145 -3.78 1.29 2.43
C VAL A 145 -4.60 1.19 1.15
N VAL A 146 -5.83 1.68 1.19
CA VAL A 146 -6.74 1.75 0.04
C VAL A 146 -7.11 3.20 -0.21
N PHE A 147 -6.82 3.69 -1.41
CA PHE A 147 -7.01 5.09 -1.76
C PHE A 147 -8.39 5.35 -2.38
N TYR A 148 -9.00 6.48 -1.99
CA TYR A 148 -10.13 7.09 -2.67
C TYR A 148 -9.83 8.53 -3.13
N GLY A 149 -8.59 8.95 -2.93
CA GLY A 149 -7.97 10.17 -3.44
C GLY A 149 -6.54 9.86 -3.87
N SER A 150 -5.64 10.82 -3.75
CA SER A 150 -4.25 10.70 -4.22
C SER A 150 -3.24 11.13 -3.15
N ASN A 151 -2.11 10.45 -3.12
CA ASN A 151 -0.93 10.80 -2.33
C ASN A 151 0.34 10.39 -3.08
N SER A 152 1.49 10.97 -2.71
CA SER A 152 2.80 10.60 -3.27
C SER A 152 3.77 10.28 -2.15
N TRP A 153 4.13 9.01 -2.04
CA TRP A 153 5.04 8.51 -1.01
C TRP A 153 5.79 7.26 -1.50
N ALA A 154 6.60 6.68 -0.63
CA ALA A 154 7.24 5.39 -0.89
C ALA A 154 6.32 4.26 -0.42
N TYR A 155 5.83 3.47 -1.36
CA TYR A 155 4.91 2.35 -1.15
C TYR A 155 5.37 1.11 -1.92
N THR A 156 4.94 -0.05 -1.47
CA THR A 156 4.92 -1.26 -2.28
C THR A 156 3.50 -1.47 -2.82
N ARG A 157 3.33 -1.49 -4.14
CA ARG A 157 2.00 -1.70 -4.75
C ARG A 157 1.54 -3.12 -4.50
N LEU A 158 0.26 -3.27 -4.15
CA LEU A 158 -0.41 -4.56 -4.01
C LEU A 158 -1.41 -4.81 -5.14
N GLY A 159 -2.06 -3.76 -5.64
CA GLY A 159 -3.04 -3.88 -6.71
C GLY A 159 -3.85 -2.62 -6.96
N HIS A 160 -4.89 -2.76 -7.81
CA HIS A 160 -5.81 -1.68 -8.14
C HIS A 160 -7.23 -2.21 -8.29
N ILE A 161 -8.22 -1.55 -7.69
CA ILE A 161 -9.64 -1.83 -7.84
C ILE A 161 -10.12 -1.26 -9.16
N ARG A 162 -10.46 -2.13 -10.12
CA ARG A 162 -10.74 -1.73 -11.50
C ARG A 162 -12.22 -1.55 -11.84
N ASP A 163 -13.11 -2.05 -11.00
CA ASP A 163 -14.55 -2.05 -11.25
C ASP A 163 -15.29 -0.89 -10.55
N LYS A 164 -14.54 0.08 -10.03
CA LYS A 164 -15.08 1.28 -9.37
C LYS A 164 -14.45 2.53 -9.93
N SER A 165 -15.25 3.54 -10.18
CA SER A 165 -14.81 4.89 -10.48
C SER A 165 -14.29 5.60 -9.22
N ALA A 166 -13.55 6.70 -9.39
CA ALA A 166 -13.07 7.51 -8.27
C ALA A 166 -14.22 8.03 -7.38
N GLN A 167 -15.37 8.35 -7.97
CA GLN A 167 -16.54 8.77 -7.22
C GLN A 167 -17.11 7.63 -6.37
N GLU A 168 -17.25 6.42 -6.94
CA GLU A 168 -17.72 5.23 -6.21
C GLU A 168 -16.74 4.83 -5.11
N MET A 169 -15.44 4.97 -5.33
CA MET A 169 -14.43 4.76 -4.30
C MET A 169 -14.58 5.76 -3.15
N ALA A 170 -14.83 7.04 -3.44
CA ALA A 170 -15.08 8.05 -2.42
C ALA A 170 -16.38 7.80 -1.65
N GLU A 171 -17.43 7.33 -2.32
CA GLU A 171 -18.70 6.94 -1.67
C GLU A 171 -18.52 5.71 -0.77
N LEU A 172 -17.70 4.74 -1.20
CA LEU A 172 -17.45 3.49 -0.48
C LEU A 172 -16.54 3.68 0.74
N LEU A 173 -15.53 4.54 0.64
CA LEU A 173 -14.45 4.68 1.63
C LEU A 173 -14.45 6.02 2.38
N GLY A 174 -15.12 7.05 1.86
CA GLY A 174 -15.02 8.42 2.37
C GLY A 174 -15.99 8.77 3.49
N ASN A 175 -16.81 7.83 3.98
CA ASN A 175 -17.91 8.11 4.93
C ASN A 175 -17.65 7.58 6.35
N GLY A 176 -16.44 7.20 6.69
CA GLY A 176 -16.07 6.67 8.01
C GLY A 176 -15.14 5.45 7.88
N ASP A 177 -14.85 4.85 9.01
CA ASP A 177 -14.05 3.63 9.06
C ASP A 177 -14.78 2.47 8.39
N VAL A 178 -14.04 1.65 7.64
CA VAL A 178 -14.58 0.49 6.94
C VAL A 178 -13.85 -0.78 7.37
N THR A 179 -14.43 -1.93 7.01
CA THR A 179 -13.77 -3.22 7.15
C THR A 179 -13.51 -3.79 5.77
N ILE A 180 -12.28 -4.22 5.51
CA ILE A 180 -11.97 -5.01 4.33
C ILE A 180 -11.81 -6.47 4.70
N THR A 181 -12.17 -7.36 3.77
CA THR A 181 -11.95 -8.79 3.88
C THR A 181 -11.27 -9.28 2.61
N ILE A 182 -10.14 -9.96 2.78
CA ILE A 182 -9.37 -10.56 1.70
C ILE A 182 -9.43 -12.08 1.90
N LEU A 183 -9.70 -12.83 0.84
CA LEU A 183 -9.83 -14.29 0.88
C LEU A 183 -9.26 -14.88 -0.41
N THR A 184 -8.93 -16.17 -0.35
CA THR A 184 -8.57 -16.97 -1.53
C THR A 184 -9.77 -17.78 -1.99
N GLU A 185 -9.98 -17.85 -3.31
CA GLU A 185 -10.86 -18.83 -3.96
C GLU A 185 -10.01 -19.86 -4.72
N HIS A 186 -10.48 -21.10 -4.67
CA HIS A 186 -9.91 -22.26 -5.39
C HIS A 186 -10.76 -22.57 -6.62
#